data_1e72ef078b3c98cafe045c51dcdc81c1
#
_entry.id   1e72ef078b3c98cafe045c51dcdc81c1
#
_cell.length_a   1.000
_cell.length_b   1.000
_cell.length_c   1.000
_cell.angle_alpha   90.00
_cell.angle_beta   90.00
_cell.angle_gamma   90.00
#
_symmetry.space_group_name_H-M   'P 1'
#
loop_
_entity.id
_entity.type
_entity.pdbx_description
1 polymer ?
#
loop_
_entity_poly.entity_id
_entity_poly.type
_entity_poly.pdbx_seq_one_letter_code
_entity_poly.pdbx_strand_id
1 'polypeptide(L)'
;PRSDTTPVNRRYAHTALALCTLAFTATMVARLAISPLVPEITATFEVSNATVGLALSGMWLAYALSQFPSGILGDRYGERTVILVAVGSTAIASVFIAVSPSILGFAAFTVLLGAGAGLHYSVATTFLTRQFDDIGRAIGVHVAGGPIAGLAAPPIAALIGARYGWRVGILLGTIVAVPVFALFARNIRPTAPMRPDQSMRERVAFGPLSALLSRPSILYTTALATLGAFTWQATASFLPTFLELGHGLSSTLSALLFSLYFVVHGGTQPVTGSLSDRIGRDETVVLTMTAGVVGYGSLVAVARGGLGLVPTAGAVLLVGVAMSWGAP
;
A
#
# COMPACT_ATOMS: atom_id res chain seq x y z
N PRO A 1 2.88 5.64 -39.63
CA PRO A 1 3.76 4.53 -39.89
C PRO A 1 4.13 3.91 -38.54
N ARG A 2 3.54 2.75 -38.23
CA ARG A 2 3.92 1.93 -37.06
C ARG A 2 5.26 1.31 -37.41
N SER A 3 6.33 1.78 -36.78
CA SER A 3 7.65 1.19 -36.86
C SER A 3 7.69 -0.14 -36.11
N ASP A 4 8.25 -1.14 -36.73
CA ASP A 4 8.78 -2.41 -36.27
C ASP A 4 8.57 -2.73 -34.77
N THR A 5 7.46 -3.37 -34.45
CA THR A 5 7.29 -4.05 -33.18
C THR A 5 7.82 -5.48 -33.35
N THR A 6 9.06 -5.71 -32.91
CA THR A 6 9.50 -7.06 -32.59
C THR A 6 8.44 -7.71 -31.69
N PRO A 7 7.99 -8.94 -31.97
CA PRO A 7 6.96 -9.59 -31.19
C PRO A 7 7.40 -9.64 -29.73
N VAL A 8 6.62 -8.99 -28.85
CA VAL A 8 6.88 -9.01 -27.41
C VAL A 8 6.94 -10.47 -26.98
N ASN A 9 8.09 -10.90 -26.47
CA ASN A 9 8.22 -12.26 -25.98
C ASN A 9 7.24 -12.45 -24.81
N ARG A 10 6.13 -13.15 -25.10
CA ARG A 10 5.02 -13.34 -24.12
C ARG A 10 5.53 -13.91 -22.79
N ARG A 11 6.52 -14.81 -22.82
CA ARG A 11 7.12 -15.35 -21.60
C ARG A 11 7.79 -14.26 -20.78
N TYR A 12 8.54 -13.36 -21.43
CA TYR A 12 9.18 -12.24 -20.76
C TYR A 12 8.15 -11.28 -20.15
N ALA A 13 7.10 -10.93 -20.90
CA ALA A 13 6.04 -10.05 -20.40
C ALA A 13 5.36 -10.64 -19.15
N HIS A 14 5.01 -11.93 -19.13
CA HIS A 14 4.43 -12.57 -17.95
C HIS A 14 5.43 -12.64 -16.77
N THR A 15 6.72 -12.89 -17.04
CA THR A 15 7.76 -12.84 -16.01
C THR A 15 7.87 -11.43 -15.43
N ALA A 16 7.85 -10.41 -16.28
CA ALA A 16 7.87 -9.01 -15.86
C ALA A 16 6.65 -8.66 -14.99
N LEU A 17 5.45 -9.07 -15.39
CA LEU A 17 4.23 -8.88 -14.61
C LEU A 17 4.33 -9.56 -13.24
N ALA A 18 4.71 -10.83 -13.20
CA ALA A 18 4.84 -11.58 -11.95
C ALA A 18 5.86 -10.91 -11.00
N LEU A 19 7.02 -10.49 -11.53
CA LEU A 19 8.07 -9.85 -10.72
C LEU A 19 7.68 -8.43 -10.28
N CYS A 20 6.97 -7.66 -11.10
CA CYS A 20 6.41 -6.37 -10.67
C CYS A 20 5.35 -6.55 -9.58
N THR A 21 4.49 -7.57 -9.71
CA THR A 21 3.49 -7.93 -8.68
C THR A 21 4.19 -8.32 -7.36
N LEU A 22 5.20 -9.20 -7.43
CA LEU A 22 5.98 -9.58 -6.25
C LEU A 22 6.72 -8.39 -5.63
N ALA A 23 7.28 -7.49 -6.44
CA ALA A 23 7.91 -6.28 -5.95
C ALA A 23 6.92 -5.35 -5.24
N PHE A 24 5.71 -5.19 -5.79
CA PHE A 24 4.63 -4.46 -5.11
C PHE A 24 4.23 -5.15 -3.81
N THR A 25 4.03 -6.47 -3.85
CA THR A 25 3.74 -7.28 -2.64
C THR A 25 4.81 -7.07 -1.57
N ALA A 26 6.10 -7.11 -1.93
CA ALA A 26 7.20 -6.93 -0.98
C ALA A 26 7.16 -5.54 -0.30
N THR A 27 6.91 -4.47 -1.07
CA THR A 27 6.78 -3.13 -0.51
C THR A 27 5.55 -2.97 0.38
N MET A 28 4.45 -3.69 0.07
CA MET A 28 3.24 -3.70 0.90
C MET A 28 3.45 -4.52 2.18
N VAL A 29 4.10 -5.69 2.10
CA VAL A 29 4.45 -6.53 3.26
C VAL A 29 5.22 -5.72 4.29
N ALA A 30 6.27 -5.00 3.86
CA ALA A 30 7.11 -4.21 4.76
C ALA A 30 6.31 -3.13 5.53
N ARG A 31 5.33 -2.51 4.88
CA ARG A 31 4.49 -1.47 5.51
C ARG A 31 3.39 -2.06 6.39
N LEU A 32 2.72 -3.10 5.92
CA LEU A 32 1.59 -3.72 6.64
C LEU A 32 2.04 -4.59 7.81
N ALA A 33 3.29 -5.07 7.82
CA ALA A 33 3.87 -5.79 8.95
C ALA A 33 4.01 -4.91 10.20
N ILE A 34 4.08 -3.57 10.06
CA ILE A 34 4.22 -2.66 11.21
C ILE A 34 2.94 -2.62 12.05
N SER A 35 1.77 -2.60 11.38
CA SER A 35 0.48 -2.34 12.01
C SER A 35 0.15 -3.26 13.21
N PRO A 36 0.28 -4.60 13.13
CA PRO A 36 0.00 -5.48 14.27
C PRO A 36 1.05 -5.41 15.38
N LEU A 37 2.18 -4.75 15.13
CA LEU A 37 3.29 -4.62 16.08
C LEU A 37 3.27 -3.26 16.83
N VAL A 38 2.35 -2.37 16.50
CA VAL A 38 2.24 -1.03 17.09
C VAL A 38 2.14 -1.08 18.63
N PRO A 39 1.35 -1.98 19.27
CA PRO A 39 1.31 -2.04 20.73
C PRO A 39 2.66 -2.36 21.37
N GLU A 40 3.43 -3.28 20.79
CA GLU A 40 4.76 -3.62 21.29
C GLU A 40 5.78 -2.48 21.07
N ILE A 41 5.67 -1.78 19.93
CA ILE A 41 6.52 -0.63 19.60
C ILE A 41 6.28 0.50 20.58
N THR A 42 5.01 0.84 20.87
CA THR A 42 4.64 1.87 21.84
C THR A 42 5.15 1.54 23.24
N ALA A 43 5.00 0.28 23.66
CA ALA A 43 5.50 -0.20 24.95
C ALA A 43 7.04 -0.14 25.03
N THR A 44 7.74 -0.53 23.94
CA THR A 44 9.22 -0.55 23.91
C THR A 44 9.83 0.85 24.04
N PHE A 45 9.24 1.85 23.38
CA PHE A 45 9.74 3.23 23.40
C PHE A 45 9.07 4.10 24.47
N GLU A 46 8.12 3.55 25.23
CA GLU A 46 7.35 4.25 26.27
C GLU A 46 6.65 5.52 25.73
N VAL A 47 6.08 5.41 24.52
CA VAL A 47 5.43 6.53 23.83
C VAL A 47 3.94 6.26 23.61
N SER A 48 3.21 7.32 23.26
CA SER A 48 1.79 7.21 22.94
C SER A 48 1.55 6.61 21.54
N ASN A 49 0.38 6.04 21.31
CA ASN A 49 -0.09 5.65 19.97
C ASN A 49 -0.07 6.83 18.99
N ALA A 50 -0.31 8.05 19.47
CA ALA A 50 -0.23 9.26 18.65
C ALA A 50 1.19 9.51 18.11
N THR A 51 2.22 9.25 18.92
CA THR A 51 3.63 9.39 18.51
C THR A 51 4.00 8.41 17.40
N VAL A 52 3.60 7.13 17.55
CA VAL A 52 3.79 6.13 16.47
C VAL A 52 2.93 6.49 15.27
N GLY A 53 1.72 7.00 15.48
CA GLY A 53 0.83 7.51 14.43
C GLY A 53 1.47 8.61 13.57
N LEU A 54 2.22 9.53 14.18
CA LEU A 54 2.98 10.55 13.45
C LEU A 54 4.08 9.92 12.57
N ALA A 55 4.80 8.93 13.08
CA ALA A 55 5.81 8.21 12.30
C ALA A 55 5.17 7.49 11.09
N LEU A 56 4.04 6.81 11.29
CA LEU A 56 3.30 6.14 10.22
C LEU A 56 2.68 7.14 9.24
N SER A 57 2.19 8.28 9.71
CA SER A 57 1.72 9.38 8.85
C SER A 57 2.86 9.91 7.98
N GLY A 58 4.05 10.08 8.56
CA GLY A 58 5.27 10.43 7.82
C GLY A 58 5.64 9.41 6.76
N MET A 59 5.51 8.11 7.05
CA MET A 59 5.70 7.02 6.09
C MET A 59 4.74 7.15 4.89
N TRP A 60 3.46 7.31 5.15
CA TRP A 60 2.46 7.39 4.09
C TRP A 60 2.57 8.68 3.28
N LEU A 61 2.92 9.78 3.92
CA LEU A 61 3.21 11.05 3.24
C LEU A 61 4.44 10.90 2.32
N ALA A 62 5.53 10.33 2.82
CA ALA A 62 6.73 10.08 2.04
C ALA A 62 6.45 9.14 0.85
N TYR A 63 5.64 8.09 1.08
CA TYR A 63 5.16 7.21 0.01
C TYR A 63 4.41 7.97 -1.08
N ALA A 64 3.44 8.80 -0.70
CA ALA A 64 2.66 9.59 -1.65
C ALA A 64 3.53 10.59 -2.43
N LEU A 65 4.39 11.33 -1.72
CA LEU A 65 5.28 12.31 -2.33
C LEU A 65 6.30 11.69 -3.29
N SER A 66 6.76 10.48 -3.01
CA SER A 66 7.73 9.77 -3.85
C SER A 66 7.13 9.21 -5.15
N GLN A 67 5.81 9.04 -5.23
CA GLN A 67 5.17 8.55 -6.45
C GLN A 67 5.32 9.54 -7.62
N PHE A 68 5.27 10.85 -7.36
CA PHE A 68 5.42 11.85 -8.40
C PHE A 68 6.83 11.84 -9.03
N PRO A 69 7.93 11.95 -8.27
CA PRO A 69 9.28 11.90 -8.85
C PRO A 69 9.64 10.51 -9.40
N SER A 70 8.97 9.44 -8.98
CA SER A 70 9.30 8.08 -9.43
C SER A 70 9.19 7.93 -10.94
N GLY A 71 8.14 8.47 -11.56
CA GLY A 71 7.96 8.47 -13.02
C GLY A 71 9.11 9.21 -13.73
N ILE A 72 9.50 10.37 -13.21
CA ILE A 72 10.61 11.16 -13.75
C ILE A 72 11.94 10.41 -13.62
N LEU A 73 12.16 9.74 -12.49
CA LEU A 73 13.34 8.91 -12.27
C LEU A 73 13.36 7.70 -13.21
N GLY A 74 12.18 7.07 -13.45
CA GLY A 74 12.03 5.98 -14.42
C GLY A 74 12.41 6.38 -15.83
N ASP A 75 11.98 7.56 -16.28
CA ASP A 75 12.33 8.11 -17.58
C ASP A 75 13.82 8.46 -17.70
N ARG A 76 14.47 8.85 -16.59
CA ARG A 76 15.88 9.27 -16.58
C ARG A 76 16.86 8.11 -16.40
N TYR A 77 16.54 7.14 -15.54
CA TYR A 77 17.45 6.06 -15.16
C TYR A 77 16.99 4.67 -15.61
N GLY A 78 15.84 4.60 -16.28
CA GLY A 78 15.18 3.35 -16.67
C GLY A 78 14.34 2.75 -15.52
N GLU A 79 13.23 2.16 -15.87
CA GLU A 79 12.25 1.63 -14.90
C GLU A 79 12.83 0.52 -14.03
N ARG A 80 13.64 -0.37 -14.63
CA ARG A 80 14.31 -1.45 -13.87
C ARG A 80 15.13 -0.92 -12.71
N THR A 81 15.91 0.13 -12.94
CA THR A 81 16.78 0.74 -11.91
C THR A 81 15.93 1.29 -10.76
N VAL A 82 14.87 2.03 -11.08
CA VAL A 82 14.01 2.64 -10.06
C VAL A 82 13.25 1.59 -9.25
N ILE A 83 12.75 0.52 -9.89
CA ILE A 83 12.10 -0.58 -9.18
C ILE A 83 13.09 -1.30 -8.25
N LEU A 84 14.33 -1.55 -8.69
CA LEU A 84 15.36 -2.13 -7.84
C LEU A 84 15.70 -1.22 -6.64
N VAL A 85 15.80 0.09 -6.86
CA VAL A 85 16.00 1.06 -5.76
C VAL A 85 14.82 1.00 -4.79
N ALA A 86 13.58 0.93 -5.29
CA ALA A 86 12.39 0.86 -4.44
C ALA A 86 12.38 -0.40 -3.55
N VAL A 87 12.63 -1.57 -4.13
CA VAL A 87 12.62 -2.84 -3.38
C VAL A 87 13.85 -2.93 -2.46
N GLY A 88 15.02 -2.50 -2.95
CA GLY A 88 16.25 -2.51 -2.15
C GLY A 88 16.18 -1.56 -0.95
N SER A 89 15.69 -0.33 -1.14
CA SER A 89 15.50 0.62 -0.04
C SER A 89 14.45 0.14 0.95
N THR A 90 13.40 -0.56 0.49
CA THR A 90 12.41 -1.21 1.37
C THR A 90 13.07 -2.27 2.27
N ALA A 91 13.93 -3.12 1.70
CA ALA A 91 14.66 -4.13 2.48
C ALA A 91 15.57 -3.50 3.52
N ILE A 92 16.35 -2.49 3.12
CA ILE A 92 17.31 -1.78 3.98
C ILE A 92 16.58 -1.01 5.10
N ALA A 93 15.50 -0.30 4.75
CA ALA A 93 14.71 0.44 5.73
C ALA A 93 14.09 -0.48 6.78
N SER A 94 13.60 -1.67 6.39
CA SER A 94 13.08 -2.65 7.34
C SER A 94 14.13 -3.12 8.34
N VAL A 95 15.39 -3.31 7.91
CA VAL A 95 16.50 -3.61 8.83
C VAL A 95 16.75 -2.45 9.78
N PHE A 96 16.82 -1.22 9.27
CA PHE A 96 17.09 -0.04 10.11
C PHE A 96 15.96 0.22 11.11
N ILE A 97 14.70 -0.01 10.72
CA ILE A 97 13.58 0.05 11.66
C ILE A 97 13.77 -0.99 12.77
N ALA A 98 14.11 -2.24 12.42
CA ALA A 98 14.29 -3.32 13.39
C ALA A 98 15.42 -3.06 14.40
N VAL A 99 16.50 -2.37 13.98
CA VAL A 99 17.63 -2.04 14.88
C VAL A 99 17.55 -0.63 15.46
N SER A 100 16.46 0.09 15.26
CA SER A 100 16.31 1.46 15.74
C SER A 100 16.40 1.53 17.28
N PRO A 101 17.28 2.38 17.84
CA PRO A 101 17.46 2.47 19.29
C PRO A 101 16.47 3.44 19.96
N SER A 102 15.77 4.26 19.18
CA SER A 102 14.89 5.31 19.67
C SER A 102 13.68 5.52 18.75
N ILE A 103 12.64 6.15 19.27
CA ILE A 103 11.44 6.50 18.50
C ILE A 103 11.76 7.45 17.33
N LEU A 104 12.73 8.33 17.45
CA LEU A 104 13.16 9.21 16.36
C LEU A 104 13.84 8.42 15.25
N GLY A 105 14.69 7.46 15.59
CA GLY A 105 15.31 6.54 14.63
C GLY A 105 14.23 5.70 13.93
N PHE A 106 13.30 5.13 14.69
CA PHE A 106 12.15 4.41 14.18
C PHE A 106 11.36 5.28 13.18
N ALA A 107 11.01 6.50 13.54
CA ALA A 107 10.25 7.42 12.69
C ALA A 107 11.03 7.76 11.41
N ALA A 108 12.32 8.09 11.50
CA ALA A 108 13.16 8.42 10.35
C ALA A 108 13.25 7.25 9.37
N PHE A 109 13.49 6.03 9.85
CA PHE A 109 13.59 4.84 9.00
C PHE A 109 12.24 4.40 8.45
N THR A 110 11.15 4.65 9.18
CA THR A 110 9.78 4.43 8.70
C THR A 110 9.43 5.39 7.55
N VAL A 111 9.83 6.65 7.65
CA VAL A 111 9.71 7.62 6.55
C VAL A 111 10.55 7.18 5.35
N LEU A 112 11.77 6.69 5.55
CA LEU A 112 12.62 6.13 4.50
C LEU A 112 11.96 4.92 3.82
N LEU A 113 11.33 4.03 4.59
CA LEU A 113 10.55 2.92 4.07
C LEU A 113 9.43 3.42 3.15
N GLY A 114 8.68 4.43 3.57
CA GLY A 114 7.63 5.04 2.77
C GLY A 114 8.16 5.64 1.47
N ALA A 115 9.23 6.44 1.56
CA ALA A 115 9.86 7.07 0.39
C ALA A 115 10.34 6.03 -0.62
N GLY A 116 11.04 4.99 -0.18
CA GLY A 116 11.50 3.92 -1.03
C GLY A 116 10.37 3.14 -1.69
N ALA A 117 9.38 2.71 -0.90
CA ALA A 117 8.22 1.97 -1.41
C ALA A 117 7.40 2.79 -2.42
N GLY A 118 7.31 4.12 -2.24
CA GLY A 118 6.58 5.03 -3.12
C GLY A 118 7.16 5.14 -4.54
N LEU A 119 8.43 4.82 -4.71
CA LEU A 119 9.07 4.81 -6.04
C LEU A 119 8.57 3.67 -6.94
N HIS A 120 7.95 2.62 -6.38
CA HIS A 120 7.63 1.42 -7.14
C HIS A 120 6.43 1.57 -8.07
N TYR A 121 5.28 2.01 -7.55
CA TYR A 121 3.98 1.85 -8.18
C TYR A 121 3.88 2.51 -9.57
N SER A 122 4.17 3.80 -9.67
CA SER A 122 4.04 4.55 -10.93
C SER A 122 4.99 4.03 -12.01
N VAL A 123 6.23 3.69 -11.64
CA VAL A 123 7.23 3.17 -12.58
C VAL A 123 6.89 1.77 -13.04
N ALA A 124 6.44 0.89 -12.14
CA ALA A 124 6.03 -0.46 -12.51
C ALA A 124 4.81 -0.45 -13.44
N THR A 125 3.83 0.42 -13.17
CA THR A 125 2.67 0.63 -14.05
C THR A 125 3.12 1.06 -15.44
N THR A 126 3.98 2.09 -15.55
CA THR A 126 4.53 2.55 -16.85
C THR A 126 5.29 1.44 -17.57
N PHE A 127 6.09 0.67 -16.85
CA PHE A 127 6.83 -0.46 -17.42
C PHE A 127 5.90 -1.53 -17.98
N LEU A 128 4.83 -1.89 -17.24
CA LEU A 128 3.86 -2.92 -17.65
C LEU A 128 2.97 -2.48 -18.81
N THR A 129 2.57 -1.20 -18.89
CA THR A 129 1.77 -0.69 -20.01
C THR A 129 2.46 -0.81 -21.37
N ARG A 130 3.80 -0.96 -21.39
CA ARG A 130 4.56 -1.20 -22.62
C ARG A 130 4.69 -2.68 -22.98
N GLN A 131 4.38 -3.58 -22.06
CA GLN A 131 4.54 -5.01 -22.23
C GLN A 131 3.24 -5.72 -22.64
N PHE A 132 2.08 -5.07 -22.40
CA PHE A 132 0.75 -5.66 -22.60
C PHE A 132 -0.18 -4.75 -23.39
N ASP A 133 -0.94 -5.35 -24.32
CA ASP A 133 -2.02 -4.66 -25.01
C ASP A 133 -3.26 -4.54 -24.12
N ASP A 134 -3.56 -5.59 -23.33
CA ASP A 134 -4.61 -5.59 -22.29
C ASP A 134 -4.06 -5.00 -20.99
N ILE A 135 -3.97 -3.67 -20.97
CA ILE A 135 -3.38 -2.91 -19.88
C ILE A 135 -4.18 -3.10 -18.57
N GLY A 136 -5.51 -3.06 -18.67
CA GLY A 136 -6.39 -3.17 -17.49
C GLY A 136 -6.18 -4.47 -16.73
N ARG A 137 -6.10 -5.59 -17.46
CA ARG A 137 -5.83 -6.90 -16.86
C ARG A 137 -4.44 -6.98 -16.24
N ALA A 138 -3.42 -6.46 -16.92
CA ALA A 138 -2.05 -6.48 -16.41
C ALA A 138 -1.92 -5.66 -15.13
N ILE A 139 -2.50 -4.45 -15.10
CA ILE A 139 -2.51 -3.61 -13.90
C ILE A 139 -3.33 -4.23 -12.78
N GLY A 140 -4.49 -4.83 -13.09
CA GLY A 140 -5.31 -5.55 -12.09
C GLY A 140 -4.53 -6.67 -11.40
N VAL A 141 -3.77 -7.48 -12.16
CA VAL A 141 -2.88 -8.52 -11.60
C VAL A 141 -1.77 -7.88 -10.76
N HIS A 142 -1.16 -6.80 -11.24
CA HIS A 142 -0.11 -6.10 -10.51
C HIS A 142 -0.60 -5.58 -9.16
N VAL A 143 -1.75 -4.91 -9.14
CA VAL A 143 -2.34 -4.32 -7.92
C VAL A 143 -2.81 -5.39 -6.92
N ALA A 144 -3.16 -6.60 -7.38
CA ALA A 144 -3.51 -7.71 -6.50
C ALA A 144 -2.41 -8.08 -5.50
N GLY A 145 -1.15 -7.66 -5.75
CA GLY A 145 -0.08 -7.75 -4.76
C GLY A 145 -0.37 -7.06 -3.42
N GLY A 146 -1.21 -6.02 -3.41
CA GLY A 146 -1.65 -5.34 -2.19
C GLY A 146 -2.52 -6.22 -1.29
N PRO A 147 -3.67 -6.70 -1.74
CA PRO A 147 -4.50 -7.66 -1.00
C PRO A 147 -3.76 -8.94 -0.59
N ILE A 148 -2.86 -9.47 -1.44
CA ILE A 148 -2.03 -10.63 -1.08
C ILE A 148 -1.13 -10.31 0.12
N ALA A 149 -0.47 -9.15 0.13
CA ALA A 149 0.33 -8.71 1.26
C ALA A 149 -0.54 -8.49 2.51
N GLY A 150 -1.72 -7.87 2.35
CA GLY A 150 -2.66 -7.63 3.44
C GLY A 150 -3.20 -8.92 4.07
N LEU A 151 -3.39 -9.96 3.27
CA LEU A 151 -3.79 -11.28 3.76
C LEU A 151 -2.68 -11.95 4.59
N ALA A 152 -1.43 -11.87 4.13
CA ALA A 152 -0.34 -12.68 4.69
C ALA A 152 0.51 -11.92 5.73
N ALA A 153 0.85 -10.66 5.48
CA ALA A 153 1.85 -9.96 6.29
C ALA A 153 1.41 -9.71 7.74
N PRO A 154 0.18 -9.24 8.04
CA PRO A 154 -0.19 -8.93 9.41
C PRO A 154 -0.18 -10.15 10.34
N PRO A 155 -0.80 -11.30 10.02
CA PRO A 155 -0.78 -12.44 10.91
C PRO A 155 0.62 -13.05 11.06
N ILE A 156 1.43 -13.07 9.99
CA ILE A 156 2.81 -13.57 10.06
C ILE A 156 3.66 -12.63 10.94
N ALA A 157 3.54 -11.31 10.76
CA ALA A 157 4.26 -10.34 11.58
C ALA A 157 3.85 -10.41 13.06
N ALA A 158 2.53 -10.53 13.35
CA ALA A 158 2.03 -10.69 14.70
C ALA A 158 2.54 -11.99 15.37
N LEU A 159 2.53 -13.11 14.63
CA LEU A 159 3.03 -14.39 15.15
C LEU A 159 4.54 -14.34 15.44
N ILE A 160 5.32 -13.75 14.55
CA ILE A 160 6.77 -13.57 14.75
C ILE A 160 7.01 -12.60 15.92
N GLY A 161 6.27 -11.48 15.97
CA GLY A 161 6.37 -10.47 17.02
C GLY A 161 6.10 -11.08 18.40
N ALA A 162 4.99 -11.79 18.55
CA ALA A 162 4.61 -12.45 19.80
C ALA A 162 5.65 -13.45 20.30
N ARG A 163 6.42 -14.09 19.40
CA ARG A 163 7.42 -15.12 19.78
C ARG A 163 8.83 -14.57 19.92
N TYR A 164 9.22 -13.61 19.10
CA TYR A 164 10.60 -13.13 18.98
C TYR A 164 10.74 -11.61 19.16
N GLY A 165 9.64 -10.91 19.46
CA GLY A 165 9.57 -9.47 19.59
C GLY A 165 9.36 -8.74 18.24
N TRP A 166 8.82 -7.53 18.32
CA TRP A 166 8.43 -6.72 17.17
C TRP A 166 9.59 -6.44 16.19
N ARG A 167 10.82 -6.34 16.70
CA ARG A 167 12.01 -6.10 15.86
C ARG A 167 12.21 -7.21 14.83
N VAL A 168 12.04 -8.45 15.24
CA VAL A 168 12.12 -9.62 14.34
C VAL A 168 10.90 -9.65 13.40
N GLY A 169 9.71 -9.27 13.91
CA GLY A 169 8.50 -9.14 13.08
C GLY A 169 8.66 -8.17 11.92
N ILE A 170 9.33 -7.04 12.13
CA ILE A 170 9.63 -6.04 11.08
C ILE A 170 10.56 -6.60 9.99
N LEU A 171 11.48 -7.50 10.32
CA LEU A 171 12.38 -8.13 9.35
C LEU A 171 11.65 -8.95 8.29
N LEU A 172 10.35 -9.25 8.46
CA LEU A 172 9.51 -9.84 7.43
C LEU A 172 9.59 -9.04 6.12
N GLY A 173 9.64 -7.70 6.20
CA GLY A 173 9.85 -6.83 5.05
C GLY A 173 11.13 -7.14 4.30
N THR A 174 12.25 -7.31 5.01
CA THR A 174 13.55 -7.68 4.42
C THR A 174 13.53 -9.10 3.86
N ILE A 175 12.98 -10.06 4.61
CA ILE A 175 12.91 -11.48 4.22
C ILE A 175 12.17 -11.65 2.88
N VAL A 176 11.13 -10.86 2.64
CA VAL A 176 10.38 -10.90 1.38
C VAL A 176 11.07 -10.05 0.30
N ALA A 177 11.56 -8.86 0.63
CA ALA A 177 12.10 -7.94 -0.36
C ALA A 177 13.44 -8.41 -0.97
N VAL A 178 14.33 -9.04 -0.18
CA VAL A 178 15.65 -9.48 -0.68
C VAL A 178 15.56 -10.54 -1.79
N PRO A 179 14.80 -11.65 -1.64
CA PRO A 179 14.62 -12.60 -2.74
C PRO A 179 13.97 -11.97 -3.97
N VAL A 180 12.96 -11.10 -3.76
CA VAL A 180 12.28 -10.41 -4.86
C VAL A 180 13.25 -9.47 -5.60
N PHE A 181 14.07 -8.73 -4.87
CA PHE A 181 15.13 -7.89 -5.44
C PHE A 181 16.08 -8.72 -6.30
N ALA A 182 16.59 -9.85 -5.78
CA ALA A 182 17.51 -10.72 -6.49
C ALA A 182 16.88 -11.32 -7.77
N LEU A 183 15.62 -11.80 -7.66
CA LEU A 183 14.87 -12.34 -8.81
C LEU A 183 14.60 -11.26 -9.86
N PHE A 184 14.23 -10.06 -9.45
CA PHE A 184 13.98 -8.93 -10.34
C PHE A 184 15.28 -8.50 -11.04
N ALA A 185 16.38 -8.35 -10.30
CA ALA A 185 17.69 -7.99 -10.83
C ALA A 185 18.21 -8.99 -11.87
N ARG A 186 17.95 -10.28 -11.66
CA ARG A 186 18.42 -11.36 -12.55
C ARG A 186 17.59 -11.53 -13.81
N ASN A 187 16.26 -11.36 -13.72
CA ASN A 187 15.34 -11.74 -14.79
C ASN A 187 14.83 -10.56 -15.62
N ILE A 188 14.84 -9.35 -15.08
CA ILE A 188 14.40 -8.16 -15.81
C ILE A 188 15.57 -7.52 -16.53
N ARG A 189 15.43 -7.34 -17.84
CA ARG A 189 16.46 -6.70 -18.69
C ARG A 189 16.62 -5.22 -18.32
N PRO A 190 17.81 -4.66 -18.46
CA PRO A 190 18.00 -3.21 -18.36
C PRO A 190 17.03 -2.47 -19.29
N THR A 191 16.34 -1.47 -18.74
CA THR A 191 15.45 -0.59 -19.52
C THR A 191 16.23 0.68 -19.90
N ALA A 192 16.22 1.02 -21.18
CA ALA A 192 16.88 2.23 -21.63
C ALA A 192 16.15 3.47 -21.09
N PRO A 193 16.88 4.48 -20.60
CA PRO A 193 16.31 5.76 -20.25
C PRO A 193 15.59 6.38 -21.45
N MET A 194 14.36 6.89 -21.24
CA MET A 194 13.59 7.52 -22.33
C MET A 194 14.01 8.96 -22.58
N ARG A 195 14.42 9.65 -21.52
CA ARG A 195 14.74 11.08 -21.56
C ARG A 195 15.91 11.38 -20.61
N PRO A 196 17.12 10.88 -20.90
CA PRO A 196 18.28 11.00 -19.99
C PRO A 196 18.70 12.46 -19.78
N ASP A 197 18.57 13.30 -20.82
CA ASP A 197 19.11 14.66 -20.84
C ASP A 197 18.12 15.72 -20.33
N GLN A 198 16.87 15.35 -20.06
CA GLN A 198 15.87 16.32 -19.62
C GLN A 198 16.06 16.65 -18.14
N SER A 199 16.21 17.95 -17.82
CA SER A 199 16.40 18.39 -16.43
C SER A 199 15.15 18.13 -15.57
N MET A 200 15.37 17.74 -14.30
CA MET A 200 14.30 17.51 -13.34
C MET A 200 13.44 18.78 -13.13
N ARG A 201 14.09 19.97 -13.19
CA ARG A 201 13.43 21.25 -12.96
C ARG A 201 12.42 21.62 -14.05
N GLU A 202 12.68 21.24 -15.29
CA GLU A 202 11.75 21.48 -16.42
C GLU A 202 10.50 20.61 -16.37
N ARG A 203 10.57 19.47 -15.65
CA ARG A 203 9.46 18.53 -15.52
C ARG A 203 8.50 18.85 -14.38
N VAL A 204 8.96 19.62 -13.40
CA VAL A 204 8.13 20.06 -12.27
C VAL A 204 7.52 21.42 -12.60
N ALA A 205 6.59 21.44 -13.57
CA ALA A 205 5.82 22.65 -13.91
C ALA A 205 4.62 22.78 -12.98
N PHE A 206 4.71 23.63 -11.97
CA PHE A 206 3.61 23.88 -11.02
C PHE A 206 2.41 24.62 -11.64
N GLY A 207 2.63 25.41 -12.71
CA GLY A 207 1.57 26.18 -13.37
C GLY A 207 0.42 25.33 -13.92
N PRO A 208 0.68 24.31 -14.77
CA PRO A 208 -0.36 23.39 -15.26
C PRO A 208 -1.06 22.62 -14.14
N LEU A 209 -0.32 22.24 -13.09
CA LEU A 209 -0.88 21.52 -11.94
C LEU A 209 -1.84 22.40 -11.15
N SER A 210 -1.48 23.66 -10.87
CA SER A 210 -2.35 24.60 -10.17
C SER A 210 -3.60 24.94 -10.99
N ALA A 211 -3.48 25.11 -12.31
CA ALA A 211 -4.61 25.31 -13.20
C ALA A 211 -5.55 24.12 -13.27
N LEU A 212 -5.03 22.89 -13.16
CA LEU A 212 -5.84 21.68 -13.08
C LEU A 212 -6.57 21.59 -11.73
N LEU A 213 -5.88 21.79 -10.63
CA LEU A 213 -6.44 21.74 -9.27
C LEU A 213 -7.45 22.88 -8.99
N SER A 214 -7.42 23.96 -9.74
CA SER A 214 -8.43 25.03 -9.62
C SER A 214 -9.79 24.70 -10.25
N ARG A 215 -9.90 23.59 -11.00
CA ARG A 215 -11.20 23.14 -11.57
C ARG A 215 -12.06 22.50 -10.46
N PRO A 216 -13.33 22.96 -10.25
CA PRO A 216 -14.15 22.47 -9.14
C PRO A 216 -14.36 20.96 -9.13
N SER A 217 -14.54 20.32 -10.30
CA SER A 217 -14.68 18.85 -10.41
C SER A 217 -13.42 18.11 -10.00
N ILE A 218 -12.26 18.62 -10.39
CA ILE A 218 -10.96 18.02 -10.01
C ILE A 218 -10.70 18.22 -8.52
N LEU A 219 -11.01 19.41 -7.98
CA LEU A 219 -10.86 19.69 -6.56
C LEU A 219 -11.76 18.78 -5.71
N TYR A 220 -13.03 18.60 -6.11
CA TYR A 220 -13.97 17.69 -5.44
C TYR A 220 -13.46 16.24 -5.45
N THR A 221 -13.08 15.72 -6.62
CA THR A 221 -12.56 14.35 -6.75
C THR A 221 -11.26 14.17 -5.95
N THR A 222 -10.38 15.16 -5.96
CA THR A 222 -9.12 15.14 -5.18
C THR A 222 -9.41 15.14 -3.69
N ALA A 223 -10.34 15.96 -3.22
CA ALA A 223 -10.75 15.98 -1.81
C ALA A 223 -11.34 14.64 -1.37
N LEU A 224 -12.25 14.07 -2.17
CA LEU A 224 -12.85 12.77 -1.91
C LEU A 224 -11.80 11.66 -1.88
N ALA A 225 -10.91 11.62 -2.86
CA ALA A 225 -9.80 10.66 -2.91
C ALA A 225 -8.84 10.81 -1.72
N THR A 226 -8.57 12.05 -1.29
CA THR A 226 -7.72 12.33 -0.13
C THR A 226 -8.35 11.83 1.16
N LEU A 227 -9.65 12.08 1.38
CA LEU A 227 -10.37 11.59 2.55
C LEU A 227 -10.45 10.05 2.57
N GLY A 228 -10.73 9.44 1.42
CA GLY A 228 -10.73 7.99 1.29
C GLY A 228 -9.36 7.37 1.53
N ALA A 229 -8.31 7.95 0.95
CA ALA A 229 -6.93 7.52 1.19
C ALA A 229 -6.54 7.66 2.66
N PHE A 230 -6.91 8.78 3.32
CA PHE A 230 -6.69 8.99 4.75
C PHE A 230 -7.37 7.88 5.58
N THR A 231 -8.63 7.60 5.31
CA THR A 231 -9.40 6.56 6.01
C THR A 231 -8.77 5.18 5.80
N TRP A 232 -8.38 4.87 4.57
CA TRP A 232 -7.70 3.61 4.26
C TRP A 232 -6.36 3.48 5.00
N GLN A 233 -5.54 4.54 5.00
CA GLN A 233 -4.23 4.55 5.68
C GLN A 233 -4.36 4.46 7.20
N ALA A 234 -5.35 5.15 7.77
CA ALA A 234 -5.65 5.06 9.20
C ALA A 234 -6.04 3.63 9.59
N THR A 235 -6.91 3.00 8.79
CA THR A 235 -7.32 1.60 9.00
C THR A 235 -6.12 0.64 8.84
N ALA A 236 -5.34 0.81 7.78
CA ALA A 236 -4.16 -0.01 7.53
C ALA A 236 -3.09 0.12 8.62
N SER A 237 -3.03 1.26 9.30
CA SER A 237 -2.06 1.53 10.37
C SER A 237 -2.53 1.06 11.75
N PHE A 238 -3.83 1.20 12.06
CA PHE A 238 -4.29 1.11 13.45
C PHE A 238 -5.44 0.13 13.69
N LEU A 239 -6.02 -0.51 12.67
CA LEU A 239 -7.12 -1.46 12.91
C LEU A 239 -6.71 -2.61 13.86
N PRO A 240 -5.54 -3.26 13.73
CA PRO A 240 -5.12 -4.28 14.71
C PRO A 240 -5.01 -3.72 16.13
N THR A 241 -4.36 -2.57 16.31
CA THR A 241 -4.23 -1.92 17.61
C THR A 241 -5.60 -1.57 18.24
N PHE A 242 -6.53 -1.09 17.41
CA PHE A 242 -7.89 -0.81 17.88
C PHE A 242 -8.63 -2.08 18.31
N LEU A 243 -8.46 -3.17 17.57
CA LEU A 243 -9.05 -4.47 17.93
C LEU A 243 -8.44 -5.05 19.23
N GLU A 244 -7.15 -4.85 19.45
CA GLU A 244 -6.50 -5.27 20.70
C GLU A 244 -6.93 -4.40 21.88
N LEU A 245 -6.78 -3.09 21.80
CA LEU A 245 -7.00 -2.18 22.91
C LEU A 245 -8.47 -1.85 23.14
N GLY A 246 -9.27 -1.76 22.07
CA GLY A 246 -10.69 -1.40 22.14
C GLY A 246 -11.62 -2.59 22.33
N HIS A 247 -11.28 -3.76 21.78
CA HIS A 247 -12.09 -4.98 21.85
C HIS A 247 -11.48 -6.08 22.74
N GLY A 248 -10.28 -5.89 23.28
CA GLY A 248 -9.60 -6.86 24.15
C GLY A 248 -9.20 -8.16 23.42
N LEU A 249 -9.04 -8.14 22.10
CA LEU A 249 -8.65 -9.30 21.33
C LEU A 249 -7.13 -9.56 21.43
N SER A 250 -6.72 -10.82 21.27
CA SER A 250 -5.29 -11.12 21.15
C SER A 250 -4.69 -10.53 19.89
N SER A 251 -3.38 -10.25 19.89
CA SER A 251 -2.63 -9.75 18.73
C SER A 251 -2.81 -10.61 17.49
N THR A 252 -2.76 -11.94 17.66
CA THR A 252 -2.97 -12.89 16.56
C THR A 252 -4.38 -12.78 15.97
N LEU A 253 -5.41 -12.70 16.81
CA LEU A 253 -6.80 -12.60 16.35
C LEU A 253 -7.07 -11.25 15.69
N SER A 254 -6.54 -10.18 16.23
CA SER A 254 -6.61 -8.83 15.65
C SER A 254 -5.94 -8.78 14.25
N ALA A 255 -4.79 -9.43 14.12
CA ALA A 255 -4.09 -9.53 12.84
C ALA A 255 -4.85 -10.41 11.82
N LEU A 256 -5.49 -11.50 12.25
CA LEU A 256 -6.35 -12.32 11.40
C LEU A 256 -7.60 -11.56 10.90
N LEU A 257 -8.27 -10.81 11.77
CA LEU A 257 -9.38 -9.95 11.38
C LEU A 257 -8.93 -8.84 10.42
N PHE A 258 -7.75 -8.30 10.62
CA PHE A 258 -7.16 -7.35 9.70
C PHE A 258 -6.86 -7.98 8.32
N SER A 259 -6.39 -9.21 8.28
CA SER A 259 -6.25 -9.96 7.02
C SER A 259 -7.59 -10.20 6.35
N LEU A 260 -8.62 -10.54 7.13
CA LEU A 260 -9.99 -10.71 6.63
C LEU A 260 -10.54 -9.42 6.02
N TYR A 261 -10.24 -8.26 6.61
CA TYR A 261 -10.54 -6.96 6.01
C TYR A 261 -9.97 -6.84 4.59
N PHE A 262 -8.71 -7.23 4.35
CA PHE A 262 -8.11 -7.18 3.02
C PHE A 262 -8.71 -8.18 2.04
N VAL A 263 -9.09 -9.36 2.49
CA VAL A 263 -9.79 -10.36 1.66
C VAL A 263 -11.13 -9.80 1.17
N VAL A 264 -11.89 -9.22 2.08
CA VAL A 264 -13.19 -8.63 1.74
C VAL A 264 -13.02 -7.40 0.87
N HIS A 265 -12.12 -6.48 1.23
CA HIS A 265 -11.81 -5.30 0.44
C HIS A 265 -11.42 -5.66 -1.00
N GLY A 266 -10.47 -6.58 -1.18
CA GLY A 266 -10.04 -7.01 -2.51
C GLY A 266 -11.11 -7.82 -3.26
N GLY A 267 -11.83 -8.70 -2.56
CA GLY A 267 -12.86 -9.55 -3.15
C GLY A 267 -14.13 -8.79 -3.57
N THR A 268 -14.43 -7.67 -2.91
CA THR A 268 -15.61 -6.84 -3.25
C THR A 268 -15.33 -5.82 -4.36
N GLN A 269 -14.08 -5.50 -4.68
CA GLN A 269 -13.76 -4.55 -5.75
C GLN A 269 -14.42 -4.86 -7.11
N PRO A 270 -14.36 -6.11 -7.64
CA PRO A 270 -15.03 -6.43 -8.89
C PRO A 270 -16.56 -6.28 -8.83
N VAL A 271 -17.14 -6.59 -7.66
CA VAL A 271 -18.58 -6.45 -7.43
C VAL A 271 -18.97 -4.98 -7.42
N THR A 272 -18.20 -4.14 -6.71
CA THR A 272 -18.43 -2.69 -6.64
C THR A 272 -18.25 -2.04 -8.01
N GLY A 273 -17.23 -2.46 -8.80
CA GLY A 273 -17.05 -2.02 -10.18
C GLY A 273 -18.26 -2.35 -11.05
N SER A 274 -18.74 -3.60 -11.02
CA SER A 274 -19.92 -4.01 -11.78
C SER A 274 -21.21 -3.34 -11.30
N LEU A 275 -21.32 -3.02 -10.03
CA LEU A 275 -22.42 -2.25 -9.47
C LEU A 275 -22.40 -0.82 -9.99
N SER A 276 -21.23 -0.18 -10.03
CA SER A 276 -21.02 1.15 -10.59
C SER A 276 -21.45 1.25 -12.04
N ASP A 277 -21.18 0.21 -12.85
CA ASP A 277 -21.64 0.16 -14.24
C ASP A 277 -23.18 0.07 -14.38
N ARG A 278 -23.88 -0.44 -13.35
CA ARG A 278 -25.35 -0.63 -13.37
C ARG A 278 -26.13 0.53 -12.79
N ILE A 279 -25.71 1.04 -11.65
CA ILE A 279 -26.47 2.08 -10.92
C ILE A 279 -25.84 3.48 -11.01
N GLY A 280 -24.62 3.59 -11.53
CA GLY A 280 -23.87 4.84 -11.61
C GLY A 280 -22.74 4.93 -10.58
N ARG A 281 -21.77 5.78 -10.89
CA ARG A 281 -20.58 5.97 -10.03
C ARG A 281 -20.91 6.69 -8.74
N ASP A 282 -21.70 7.74 -8.81
CA ASP A 282 -22.03 8.58 -7.65
C ASP A 282 -22.85 7.79 -6.63
N GLU A 283 -23.84 7.03 -7.10
CA GLU A 283 -24.67 6.16 -6.25
C GLU A 283 -23.86 5.07 -5.58
N THR A 284 -22.90 4.48 -6.30
CA THR A 284 -22.02 3.45 -5.75
C THR A 284 -21.10 4.02 -4.69
N VAL A 285 -20.53 5.21 -4.91
CA VAL A 285 -19.70 5.90 -3.91
C VAL A 285 -20.52 6.24 -2.66
N VAL A 286 -21.73 6.78 -2.82
CA VAL A 286 -22.61 7.09 -1.68
C VAL A 286 -22.95 5.81 -0.88
N LEU A 287 -23.28 4.72 -1.57
CA LEU A 287 -23.60 3.45 -0.94
C LEU A 287 -22.42 2.89 -0.13
N THR A 288 -21.25 2.83 -0.73
CA THR A 288 -20.03 2.30 -0.08
C THR A 288 -19.56 3.20 1.06
N MET A 289 -19.64 4.52 0.93
CA MET A 289 -19.32 5.44 2.03
C MET A 289 -20.31 5.35 3.17
N THR A 290 -21.61 5.18 2.88
CA THR A 290 -22.63 4.93 3.92
C THR A 290 -22.34 3.64 4.66
N ALA A 291 -21.99 2.56 3.94
CA ALA A 291 -21.55 1.31 4.56
C ALA A 291 -20.31 1.52 5.45
N GLY A 292 -19.40 2.43 5.05
CA GLY A 292 -18.23 2.82 5.85
C GLY A 292 -18.61 3.49 7.18
N VAL A 293 -19.50 4.46 7.13
CA VAL A 293 -20.01 5.14 8.34
C VAL A 293 -20.65 4.13 9.29
N VAL A 294 -21.49 3.23 8.77
CA VAL A 294 -22.12 2.17 9.56
C VAL A 294 -21.08 1.19 10.10
N GLY A 295 -20.10 0.77 9.28
CA GLY A 295 -19.04 -0.16 9.67
C GLY A 295 -18.17 0.38 10.80
N TYR A 296 -17.64 1.59 10.66
CA TYR A 296 -16.82 2.22 11.72
C TYR A 296 -17.66 2.56 12.96
N GLY A 297 -18.90 3.03 12.78
CA GLY A 297 -19.82 3.24 13.88
C GLY A 297 -20.10 1.96 14.66
N SER A 298 -20.29 0.84 13.95
CA SER A 298 -20.49 -0.48 14.55
C SER A 298 -19.24 -0.95 15.30
N LEU A 299 -18.03 -0.76 14.75
CA LEU A 299 -16.77 -1.08 15.45
C LEU A 299 -16.71 -0.36 16.81
N VAL A 300 -17.00 0.94 16.84
CA VAL A 300 -16.98 1.72 18.08
C VAL A 300 -18.08 1.29 19.03
N ALA A 301 -19.30 1.03 18.55
CA ALA A 301 -20.43 0.60 19.37
C ALA A 301 -20.19 -0.78 19.99
N VAL A 302 -19.65 -1.72 19.21
CA VAL A 302 -19.32 -3.08 19.67
C VAL A 302 -18.23 -3.04 20.73
N ALA A 303 -17.18 -2.20 20.55
CA ALA A 303 -16.13 -2.02 21.54
C ALA A 303 -16.67 -1.50 22.87
N ARG A 304 -17.53 -0.45 22.82
CA ARG A 304 -18.15 0.13 24.02
C ARG A 304 -19.14 -0.81 24.71
N GLY A 305 -19.84 -1.64 23.93
CA GLY A 305 -20.82 -2.59 24.43
C GLY A 305 -20.25 -3.93 24.90
N GLY A 306 -18.97 -4.21 24.67
CA GLY A 306 -18.34 -5.50 25.03
C GLY A 306 -18.99 -6.71 24.35
N LEU A 307 -19.50 -6.56 23.11
CA LEU A 307 -20.36 -7.54 22.44
C LEU A 307 -19.61 -8.78 21.87
N GLY A 308 -18.30 -8.84 22.03
CA GLY A 308 -17.51 -10.02 21.68
C GLY A 308 -17.13 -10.15 20.20
N LEU A 309 -16.59 -11.31 19.81
CA LEU A 309 -15.90 -11.55 18.55
C LEU A 309 -16.83 -11.46 17.31
N VAL A 310 -18.02 -12.04 17.37
CA VAL A 310 -18.88 -12.16 16.17
C VAL A 310 -19.34 -10.80 15.65
N PRO A 311 -19.89 -9.90 16.48
CA PRO A 311 -20.21 -8.54 16.05
C PRO A 311 -18.98 -7.74 15.60
N THR A 312 -17.82 -7.92 16.26
CA THR A 312 -16.56 -7.29 15.85
C THR A 312 -16.16 -7.72 14.44
N ALA A 313 -16.19 -9.02 14.15
CA ALA A 313 -15.88 -9.55 12.83
C ALA A 313 -16.87 -9.00 11.77
N GLY A 314 -18.17 -8.98 12.08
CA GLY A 314 -19.20 -8.39 11.19
C GLY A 314 -18.92 -6.92 10.85
N ALA A 315 -18.52 -6.13 11.84
CA ALA A 315 -18.15 -4.72 11.63
C ALA A 315 -16.88 -4.57 10.78
N VAL A 316 -15.86 -5.41 11.00
CA VAL A 316 -14.64 -5.45 10.17
C VAL A 316 -14.95 -5.80 8.71
N LEU A 317 -15.83 -6.80 8.49
CA LEU A 317 -16.28 -7.17 7.14
C LEU A 317 -16.97 -5.99 6.45
N LEU A 318 -17.85 -5.28 7.16
CA LEU A 318 -18.55 -4.13 6.61
C LEU A 318 -17.59 -2.99 6.24
N VAL A 319 -16.58 -2.73 7.06
CA VAL A 319 -15.50 -1.78 6.73
C VAL A 319 -14.74 -2.24 5.49
N GLY A 320 -14.46 -3.54 5.35
CA GLY A 320 -13.81 -4.11 4.17
C GLY A 320 -14.61 -3.87 2.88
N VAL A 321 -15.93 -4.10 2.91
CA VAL A 321 -16.84 -3.79 1.79
C VAL A 321 -16.83 -2.29 1.47
N ALA A 322 -16.94 -1.46 2.50
CA ALA A 322 -16.99 -0.02 2.35
C ALA A 322 -15.74 0.57 1.66
N MET A 323 -14.57 0.01 1.94
CA MET A 323 -13.30 0.49 1.35
C MET A 323 -13.12 0.12 -0.13
N SER A 324 -14.04 -0.63 -0.75
CA SER A 324 -14.00 -0.95 -2.19
C SER A 324 -14.47 0.19 -3.11
N TRP A 325 -14.88 1.33 -2.57
CA TRP A 325 -15.36 2.51 -3.31
C TRP A 325 -14.36 3.05 -4.36
N GLY A 326 -13.07 2.80 -4.20
CA GLY A 326 -12.03 3.22 -5.15
C GLY A 326 -11.93 2.36 -6.41
N ALA A 327 -12.81 1.36 -6.58
CA ALA A 327 -12.85 0.51 -7.76
C ALA A 327 -13.69 1.11 -8.93
N PRO A 328 -14.69 1.98 -8.69
CA PRO A 328 -15.42 2.65 -9.79
C PRO A 328 -14.55 3.70 -10.52
#